data_3fc788faeb11f3b06f337bc9c1bbfc5a
#
_entry.id   3fc788faeb11f3b06f337bc9c1bbfc5a
#
_cell.length_a   1.000
_cell.length_b   1.000
_cell.length_c   1.000
_cell.angle_alpha   90.00
_cell.angle_beta   90.00
_cell.angle_gamma   90.00
#
_symmetry.space_group_name_H-M   'P 1'
#
loop_
_entity.id
_entity.type
_entity.pdbx_description
1 polymer ?
#
loop_
_entity_poly.entity_id
_entity_poly.type
_entity_poly.pdbx_seq_one_letter_code
_entity_poly.pdbx_strand_id
1 'polypeptide(L)'
;MKYLDALIIGAGFSGLYQLHCLRDKLKLNTLVLEEGDDLGGTWYWNRYPGARCDSESFTYGFTFSKKIFKNWTWKERYPKQKVILKYLKYFSKEYNLKKNIVFKQKVISTQYFEKENLWKVKTNNKKIYFAKYLICAVGSLSSINLPAITVSYTHLR
;
A
#
# COMPACT_ATOMS: atom_id res chain seq x y z
N MET A 1 4.11 24.52 -5.57
CA MET A 1 3.33 23.58 -4.75
C MET A 1 2.53 22.67 -5.68
N LYS A 2 2.48 21.35 -5.43
CA LYS A 2 1.72 20.44 -6.30
C LYS A 2 0.36 20.18 -5.64
N TYR A 3 -0.70 20.66 -6.25
CA TYR A 3 -2.07 20.38 -5.83
C TYR A 3 -2.55 19.08 -6.48
N LEU A 4 -3.12 18.21 -5.67
CA LEU A 4 -3.65 16.90 -6.07
C LEU A 4 -5.15 16.86 -5.79
N ASP A 5 -5.90 16.11 -6.61
CA ASP A 5 -7.27 15.78 -6.26
C ASP A 5 -7.27 14.79 -5.10
N ALA A 6 -6.43 13.75 -5.17
CA ALA A 6 -6.33 12.74 -4.13
C ALA A 6 -4.88 12.38 -3.82
N LEU A 7 -4.60 12.19 -2.54
CA LEU A 7 -3.33 11.67 -2.03
C LEU A 7 -3.60 10.41 -1.21
N ILE A 8 -2.88 9.33 -1.52
CA ILE A 8 -3.00 8.04 -0.86
C ILE A 8 -1.74 7.77 -0.04
N ILE A 9 -1.89 7.30 1.19
CA ILE A 9 -0.79 6.90 2.06
C ILE A 9 -0.70 5.38 2.07
N GLY A 10 0.40 4.83 1.53
CA GLY A 10 0.69 3.40 1.47
C GLY A 10 0.40 2.76 0.11
N ALA A 11 1.33 1.93 -0.38
CA ALA A 11 1.26 1.22 -1.65
C ALA A 11 1.08 -0.32 -1.47
N GLY A 12 0.26 -0.72 -0.50
CA GLY A 12 -0.22 -2.09 -0.34
C GLY A 12 -1.42 -2.40 -1.24
N PHE A 13 -2.14 -3.50 -0.96
CA PHE A 13 -3.35 -3.89 -1.72
C PHE A 13 -4.34 -2.74 -1.86
N SER A 14 -4.73 -2.12 -0.75
CA SER A 14 -5.70 -1.03 -0.73
C SER A 14 -5.22 0.18 -1.53
N GLY A 15 -4.00 0.65 -1.29
CA GLY A 15 -3.46 1.83 -1.96
C GLY A 15 -3.31 1.66 -3.47
N LEU A 16 -2.87 0.49 -3.94
CA LEU A 16 -2.77 0.18 -5.36
C LEU A 16 -4.15 0.14 -6.03
N TYR A 17 -5.16 -0.44 -5.36
CA TYR A 17 -6.52 -0.48 -5.88
C TYR A 17 -7.14 0.92 -5.93
N GLN A 18 -7.01 1.69 -4.84
CA GLN A 18 -7.49 3.08 -4.78
C GLN A 18 -6.84 3.95 -5.87
N LEU A 19 -5.53 3.81 -6.08
CA LEU A 19 -4.83 4.53 -7.15
C LEU A 19 -5.44 4.20 -8.52
N HIS A 20 -5.68 2.91 -8.80
CA HIS A 20 -6.33 2.51 -10.05
C HIS A 20 -7.73 3.13 -10.18
N CYS A 21 -8.55 3.07 -9.13
CA CYS A 21 -9.90 3.62 -9.18
C CYS A 21 -9.91 5.14 -9.37
N LEU A 22 -9.16 5.87 -8.56
CA LEU A 22 -9.17 7.33 -8.59
C LEU A 22 -8.53 7.89 -9.87
N ARG A 23 -7.38 7.34 -10.28
CA ARG A 23 -6.67 7.80 -11.47
C ARG A 23 -7.30 7.32 -12.77
N ASP A 24 -7.57 6.00 -12.86
CA ASP A 24 -7.92 5.40 -14.16
C ASP A 24 -9.42 5.44 -14.44
N LYS A 25 -10.28 5.26 -13.41
CA LYS A 25 -11.74 5.31 -13.58
C LYS A 25 -12.27 6.73 -13.40
N LEU A 26 -11.88 7.43 -12.33
CA LEU A 26 -12.40 8.78 -12.01
C LEU A 26 -11.57 9.92 -12.62
N LYS A 27 -10.42 9.62 -13.26
CA LYS A 27 -9.53 10.58 -13.92
C LYS A 27 -8.98 11.67 -13.00
N LEU A 28 -8.92 11.41 -11.70
CA LEU A 28 -8.40 12.34 -10.72
C LEU A 28 -6.86 12.38 -10.75
N ASN A 29 -6.29 13.56 -10.55
CA ASN A 29 -4.86 13.75 -10.35
C ASN A 29 -4.45 13.16 -8.99
N THR A 30 -4.03 11.89 -9.01
CA THR A 30 -3.80 11.08 -7.80
C THR A 30 -2.34 10.68 -7.66
N LEU A 31 -1.83 10.72 -6.43
CA LEU A 31 -0.49 10.30 -6.06
C LEU A 31 -0.55 9.38 -4.84
N VAL A 32 0.37 8.41 -4.78
CA VAL A 32 0.60 7.57 -3.60
C VAL A 32 1.93 7.92 -2.98
N LEU A 33 1.98 8.05 -1.66
CA LEU A 33 3.21 8.13 -0.88
C LEU A 33 3.44 6.79 -0.19
N GLU A 34 4.61 6.19 -0.43
CA GLU A 34 5.02 4.91 0.16
C GLU A 34 6.30 5.10 0.97
N GLU A 35 6.32 4.60 2.20
CA GLU A 35 7.50 4.68 3.09
C GLU A 35 8.63 3.79 2.59
N GLY A 36 8.31 2.62 2.05
CA GLY A 36 9.26 1.66 1.50
C GLY A 36 9.93 2.14 0.21
N ASP A 37 10.92 1.39 -0.24
CA ASP A 37 11.59 1.61 -1.54
C ASP A 37 10.88 0.87 -2.70
N ASP A 38 9.89 0.03 -2.38
CA ASP A 38 9.01 -0.63 -3.36
C ASP A 38 7.60 -0.81 -2.77
N LEU A 39 6.66 -1.14 -3.65
CA LEU A 39 5.27 -1.42 -3.30
C LEU A 39 5.11 -2.80 -2.65
N GLY A 40 3.99 -3.03 -1.98
CA GLY A 40 3.59 -4.34 -1.49
C GLY A 40 3.00 -4.35 -0.08
N GLY A 41 3.12 -3.26 0.69
CA GLY A 41 2.56 -3.16 2.04
C GLY A 41 3.03 -4.29 2.95
N THR A 42 2.11 -5.02 3.56
CA THR A 42 2.40 -6.19 4.41
C THR A 42 3.38 -7.16 3.73
N TRP A 43 3.24 -7.41 2.45
CA TRP A 43 4.05 -8.37 1.70
C TRP A 43 5.41 -7.82 1.25
N TYR A 44 5.62 -6.55 1.33
CA TYR A 44 6.92 -5.92 1.22
C TYR A 44 7.68 -5.96 2.55
N TRP A 45 7.01 -5.67 3.67
CA TRP A 45 7.66 -5.55 4.98
C TRP A 45 7.89 -6.90 5.67
N ASN A 46 6.95 -7.84 5.62
CA ASN A 46 7.00 -9.12 6.33
C ASN A 46 7.71 -10.19 5.49
N ARG A 47 9.01 -10.31 5.64
CA ARG A 47 9.90 -11.19 4.88
C ARG A 47 10.57 -12.28 5.73
N TYR A 48 9.99 -12.62 6.86
CA TYR A 48 10.51 -13.66 7.75
C TYR A 48 10.38 -15.05 7.10
N PRO A 49 11.22 -16.05 7.52
CA PRO A 49 11.14 -17.41 7.00
C PRO A 49 9.75 -18.02 7.21
N GLY A 50 9.19 -18.60 6.15
CA GLY A 50 7.86 -19.21 6.20
C GLY A 50 6.68 -18.24 6.07
N ALA A 51 6.90 -16.92 5.92
CA ALA A 51 5.82 -15.93 5.74
C ALA A 51 4.89 -16.31 4.59
N ARG A 52 3.60 -16.48 4.91
CA ARG A 52 2.56 -16.82 3.93
C ARG A 52 1.21 -16.27 4.36
N CYS A 53 0.26 -16.24 3.42
CA CYS A 53 -1.11 -15.84 3.71
C CYS A 53 -1.84 -16.96 4.45
N ASP A 54 -2.68 -16.59 5.39
CA ASP A 54 -3.63 -17.44 6.11
C ASP A 54 -5.00 -17.53 5.42
N SER A 55 -5.19 -16.74 4.37
CA SER A 55 -6.37 -16.76 3.52
C SER A 55 -6.11 -17.51 2.21
N GLU A 56 -7.15 -18.11 1.66
CA GLU A 56 -7.04 -18.87 0.42
C GLU A 56 -6.75 -17.95 -0.78
N SER A 57 -5.85 -18.40 -1.64
CA SER A 57 -5.33 -17.60 -2.75
C SER A 57 -6.40 -17.09 -3.71
N PHE A 58 -7.46 -17.86 -3.97
CA PHE A 58 -8.53 -17.47 -4.88
C PHE A 58 -9.40 -16.32 -4.34
N THR A 59 -9.41 -16.11 -3.01
CA THR A 59 -10.08 -14.96 -2.39
C THR A 59 -9.11 -13.78 -2.17
N TYR A 60 -7.80 -14.04 -2.21
CA TYR A 60 -6.76 -13.08 -1.89
C TYR A 60 -6.19 -12.41 -3.14
N GLY A 61 -7.06 -11.78 -3.92
CA GLY A 61 -6.69 -11.10 -5.17
C GLY A 61 -7.77 -10.14 -5.66
N PHE A 62 -7.41 -9.37 -6.68
CA PHE A 62 -8.33 -8.43 -7.30
C PHE A 62 -9.28 -9.15 -8.26
N THR A 63 -10.56 -9.17 -7.93
CA THR A 63 -11.61 -9.85 -8.72
C THR A 63 -12.30 -8.94 -9.72
N PHE A 64 -12.13 -7.62 -9.60
CA PHE A 64 -12.79 -6.62 -10.46
C PHE A 64 -12.32 -6.65 -11.92
N SER A 65 -11.17 -7.22 -12.21
CA SER A 65 -10.58 -7.25 -13.54
C SER A 65 -10.48 -8.68 -14.07
N LYS A 66 -11.29 -8.98 -15.10
CA LYS A 66 -11.20 -10.25 -15.83
C LYS A 66 -9.80 -10.51 -16.40
N LYS A 67 -9.08 -9.45 -16.82
CA LYS A 67 -7.70 -9.52 -17.32
C LYS A 67 -6.75 -10.02 -16.23
N ILE A 68 -6.77 -9.41 -15.06
CA ILE A 68 -5.91 -9.80 -13.93
C ILE A 68 -6.24 -11.21 -13.49
N PHE A 69 -7.52 -11.53 -13.34
CA PHE A 69 -7.97 -12.83 -12.89
C PHE A 69 -7.58 -13.98 -13.85
N LYS A 70 -7.72 -13.78 -15.17
CA LYS A 70 -7.38 -14.80 -16.17
C LYS A 70 -5.88 -15.02 -16.36
N ASN A 71 -5.08 -13.96 -16.20
CA ASN A 71 -3.64 -14.00 -16.50
C ASN A 71 -2.76 -14.29 -15.29
N TRP A 72 -3.37 -14.49 -14.11
CA TRP A 72 -2.64 -14.87 -12.91
C TRP A 72 -3.14 -16.20 -12.38
N THR A 73 -2.23 -17.17 -12.23
CA THR A 73 -2.54 -18.49 -11.68
C THR A 73 -1.89 -18.65 -10.33
N TRP A 74 -2.71 -18.90 -9.32
CA TRP A 74 -2.25 -19.28 -7.99
C TRP A 74 -1.90 -20.77 -7.98
N LYS A 75 -0.66 -21.10 -7.58
CA LYS A 75 -0.18 -22.50 -7.51
C LYS A 75 -0.42 -23.16 -6.16
N GLU A 76 -0.63 -22.38 -5.12
CA GLU A 76 -0.80 -22.84 -3.74
C GLU A 76 -2.09 -22.27 -3.16
N ARG A 77 -2.80 -23.05 -2.34
CA ARG A 77 -4.02 -22.59 -1.65
C ARG A 77 -3.72 -21.43 -0.70
N TYR A 78 -2.61 -21.54 0.05
CA TYR A 78 -2.11 -20.49 0.95
C TYR A 78 -0.76 -19.97 0.42
N PRO A 79 -0.75 -18.89 -0.35
CA PRO A 79 0.43 -18.47 -1.09
C PRO A 79 1.49 -17.87 -0.17
N LYS A 80 2.74 -18.13 -0.50
CA LYS A 80 3.92 -17.56 0.19
C LYS A 80 4.03 -16.05 -0.08
N GLN A 81 4.66 -15.34 0.85
CA GLN A 81 4.95 -13.91 0.77
C GLN A 81 5.47 -13.47 -0.61
N LYS A 82 6.49 -14.16 -1.14
CA LYS A 82 7.11 -13.84 -2.43
C LYS A 82 6.13 -13.93 -3.60
N VAL A 83 5.16 -14.86 -3.54
CA VAL A 83 4.15 -15.05 -4.59
C VAL A 83 3.16 -13.89 -4.58
N ILE A 84 2.71 -13.48 -3.38
CA ILE A 84 1.77 -12.36 -3.25
C ILE A 84 2.44 -11.05 -3.64
N LEU A 85 3.69 -10.82 -3.23
CA LEU A 85 4.43 -9.63 -3.65
C LEU A 85 4.60 -9.58 -5.18
N LYS A 86 4.88 -10.74 -5.81
CA LYS A 86 4.95 -10.85 -7.28
C LYS A 86 3.61 -10.52 -7.94
N TYR A 87 2.50 -10.95 -7.34
CA TYR A 87 1.16 -10.63 -7.80
C TYR A 87 0.88 -9.11 -7.75
N LEU A 88 1.21 -8.43 -6.65
CA LEU A 88 1.04 -6.99 -6.54
C LEU A 88 1.91 -6.22 -7.54
N LYS A 89 3.14 -6.67 -7.77
CA LYS A 89 4.04 -6.11 -8.80
C LYS A 89 3.47 -6.32 -10.21
N TYR A 90 2.92 -7.49 -10.48
CA TYR A 90 2.23 -7.78 -11.73
C TYR A 90 1.04 -6.83 -11.93
N PHE A 91 0.15 -6.71 -10.93
CA PHE A 91 -0.97 -5.77 -10.97
C PHE A 91 -0.53 -4.33 -11.23
N SER A 92 0.48 -3.89 -10.50
CA SER A 92 1.04 -2.54 -10.67
C SER A 92 1.61 -2.31 -12.07
N LYS A 93 2.23 -3.32 -12.67
CA LYS A 93 2.77 -3.25 -14.04
C LYS A 93 1.64 -3.17 -15.07
N GLU A 94 0.62 -4.03 -14.96
CA GLU A 94 -0.51 -4.09 -15.90
C GLU A 94 -1.28 -2.77 -16.01
N TYR A 95 -1.35 -2.02 -14.91
CA TYR A 95 -2.01 -0.71 -14.86
C TYR A 95 -1.03 0.47 -14.83
N ASN A 96 0.28 0.22 -14.98
CA ASN A 96 1.32 1.26 -14.96
C ASN A 96 1.20 2.18 -13.73
N LEU A 97 1.02 1.58 -12.53
CA LEU A 97 0.75 2.34 -11.31
C LEU A 97 1.99 3.01 -10.73
N LYS A 98 3.18 2.41 -10.92
CA LYS A 98 4.44 2.91 -10.32
C LYS A 98 4.73 4.37 -10.66
N LYS A 99 4.32 4.86 -11.82
CA LYS A 99 4.52 6.27 -12.22
C LYS A 99 3.84 7.29 -11.30
N ASN A 100 2.81 6.87 -10.55
CA ASN A 100 2.09 7.69 -9.60
C ASN A 100 2.35 7.30 -8.14
N ILE A 101 3.43 6.56 -7.87
CA ILE A 101 3.87 6.21 -6.52
C ILE A 101 5.21 6.90 -6.26
N VAL A 102 5.30 7.61 -5.16
CA VAL A 102 6.56 8.19 -4.69
C VAL A 102 7.04 7.37 -3.49
N PHE A 103 8.13 6.67 -3.70
CA PHE A 103 8.75 5.81 -2.70
C PHE A 103 9.64 6.61 -1.73
N LYS A 104 9.99 5.98 -0.59
CA LYS A 104 10.83 6.56 0.47
C LYS A 104 10.25 7.87 1.01
N GLN A 105 8.92 7.94 1.09
CA GLN A 105 8.17 9.09 1.58
C GLN A 105 7.28 8.68 2.76
N LYS A 106 7.87 8.67 3.96
CA LYS A 106 7.11 8.47 5.19
C LYS A 106 6.32 9.72 5.51
N VAL A 107 5.00 9.60 5.57
CA VAL A 107 4.13 10.67 6.07
C VAL A 107 4.30 10.78 7.58
N ILE A 108 4.59 11.99 8.06
CA ILE A 108 4.80 12.27 9.48
C ILE A 108 3.71 13.11 10.11
N SER A 109 2.98 13.88 9.30
CA SER A 109 1.81 14.61 9.78
C SER A 109 0.84 14.94 8.66
N THR A 110 -0.43 15.00 9.01
CA THR A 110 -1.51 15.45 8.15
C THR A 110 -2.35 16.47 8.90
N GLN A 111 -2.82 17.50 8.20
CA GLN A 111 -3.66 18.53 8.75
C GLN A 111 -4.70 18.93 7.72
N TYR A 112 -5.96 18.96 8.12
CA TYR A 112 -7.05 19.46 7.28
C TYR A 112 -7.25 20.95 7.53
N PHE A 113 -7.42 21.71 6.47
CA PHE A 113 -7.72 23.12 6.48
C PHE A 113 -9.15 23.32 5.98
N GLU A 114 -10.08 23.59 6.89
CA GLU A 114 -11.52 23.67 6.60
C GLU A 114 -11.87 24.78 5.62
N LYS A 115 -11.24 25.95 5.76
CA LYS A 115 -11.51 27.10 4.90
C LYS A 115 -11.16 26.84 3.43
N GLU A 116 -10.08 26.14 3.20
CA GLU A 116 -9.55 25.82 1.86
C GLU A 116 -10.05 24.48 1.34
N ASN A 117 -10.70 23.66 2.19
CA ASN A 117 -11.09 22.27 1.90
C ASN A 117 -9.90 21.43 1.40
N LEU A 118 -8.76 21.54 2.07
CA LEU A 118 -7.51 20.91 1.64
C LEU A 118 -6.81 20.18 2.80
N TRP A 119 -6.27 19.03 2.48
CA TRP A 119 -5.31 18.33 3.32
C TRP A 119 -3.89 18.81 3.03
N LYS A 120 -3.15 19.17 4.06
CA LYS A 120 -1.70 19.37 4.04
C LYS A 120 -1.03 18.16 4.61
N VAL A 121 -0.15 17.53 3.83
CA VAL A 121 0.55 16.30 4.19
C VAL A 121 2.05 16.58 4.17
N LYS A 122 2.74 16.30 5.29
CA LYS A 122 4.19 16.45 5.43
C LYS A 122 4.87 15.09 5.49
N THR A 123 6.03 14.98 4.87
CA THR A 123 6.85 13.76 4.86
C THR A 123 8.16 13.97 5.63
N ASN A 124 8.80 12.85 6.00
CA ASN A 124 10.07 12.82 6.74
C ASN A 124 11.21 13.60 6.05
N ASN A 125 11.21 13.68 4.73
CA ASN A 125 12.19 14.44 3.94
C ASN A 125 11.73 15.88 3.63
N LYS A 126 10.88 16.45 4.51
CA LYS A 126 10.41 17.84 4.49
C LYS A 126 9.58 18.24 3.27
N LYS A 127 9.13 17.28 2.43
CA LYS A 127 8.22 17.59 1.34
C LYS A 127 6.82 17.82 1.87
N ILE A 128 6.10 18.75 1.21
CA ILE A 128 4.73 19.11 1.54
C ILE A 128 3.87 18.90 0.30
N TYR A 129 2.75 18.21 0.49
CA TYR A 129 1.73 17.97 -0.51
C TYR A 129 0.40 18.56 -0.06
N PHE A 130 -0.40 19.00 -1.02
CA PHE A 130 -1.76 19.43 -0.78
C PHE A 130 -2.73 18.60 -1.61
N ALA A 131 -3.80 18.12 -1.01
CA ALA A 131 -4.79 17.31 -1.68
C ALA A 131 -6.21 17.60 -1.18
N LYS A 132 -7.17 17.53 -2.09
CA LYS A 132 -8.60 17.66 -1.73
C LYS A 132 -9.08 16.45 -0.92
N TYR A 133 -8.64 15.25 -1.31
CA TYR A 133 -8.95 14.00 -0.62
C TYR A 133 -7.68 13.32 -0.11
N LEU A 134 -7.74 12.85 1.14
CA LEU A 134 -6.68 12.05 1.74
C LEU A 134 -7.20 10.64 2.04
N ILE A 135 -6.54 9.63 1.49
CA ILE A 135 -6.89 8.22 1.67
C ILE A 135 -5.80 7.54 2.49
N CYS A 136 -6.14 7.09 3.70
CA CYS A 136 -5.24 6.33 4.56
C CYS A 136 -5.30 4.84 4.21
N ALA A 137 -4.35 4.35 3.40
CA ALA A 137 -4.19 2.94 3.04
C ALA A 137 -3.00 2.31 3.79
N VAL A 138 -2.83 2.69 5.05
CA VAL A 138 -1.65 2.39 5.89
C VAL A 138 -1.57 0.93 6.36
N GLY A 139 -2.66 0.16 6.23
CA GLY A 139 -2.75 -1.23 6.69
C GLY A 139 -2.91 -1.35 8.21
N SER A 140 -3.36 -2.51 8.65
CA SER A 140 -3.61 -2.82 10.07
C SER A 140 -2.38 -3.36 10.80
N LEU A 141 -1.35 -3.82 10.09
CA LEU A 141 -0.14 -4.44 10.63
C LEU A 141 1.11 -3.55 10.53
N SER A 142 0.94 -2.26 10.30
CA SER A 142 2.06 -1.33 10.10
C SER A 142 2.70 -0.85 11.41
N SER A 143 1.96 -0.88 12.51
CA SER A 143 2.45 -0.50 13.84
C SER A 143 2.75 -1.73 14.68
N ILE A 144 3.94 -1.75 15.30
CA ILE A 144 4.34 -2.81 16.23
C ILE A 144 3.77 -2.48 17.61
N ASN A 145 3.02 -3.42 18.18
CA ASN A 145 2.65 -3.38 19.58
C ASN A 145 3.43 -4.45 20.33
N LEU A 146 4.42 -4.02 21.13
CA LEU A 146 5.19 -4.93 21.98
C LEU A 146 4.43 -5.18 23.28
N PRO A 147 4.07 -6.44 23.58
CA PRO A 147 3.45 -6.77 24.85
C PRO A 147 4.44 -6.54 25.99
N ALA A 148 3.95 -6.11 27.16
CA ALA A 148 4.77 -5.90 28.35
C ALA A 148 5.17 -7.24 29.03
N ILE A 149 5.73 -8.17 28.22
CA ILE A 149 6.20 -9.49 28.68
C ILE A 149 7.74 -9.45 28.69
N THR A 150 8.33 -9.58 29.87
CA THR A 150 9.78 -9.39 30.11
C THR A 150 10.69 -10.42 29.43
N VAL A 151 10.16 -11.52 28.86
CA VAL A 151 10.94 -12.64 28.32
C VAL A 151 10.48 -13.13 26.95
N SER A 152 9.89 -12.29 26.15
CA SER A 152 9.30 -12.64 24.85
C SER A 152 10.32 -13.18 23.80
N TYR A 153 11.60 -13.08 24.06
CA TYR A 153 12.67 -13.46 23.11
C TYR A 153 13.65 -14.54 23.62
N THR A 154 13.48 -15.02 24.85
CA THR A 154 14.56 -15.72 25.55
C THR A 154 14.77 -17.19 25.17
N HIS A 155 13.93 -17.80 24.34
CA HIS A 155 14.01 -19.25 24.12
C HIS A 155 13.82 -19.71 22.67
N LEU A 156 13.99 -18.83 21.70
CA LEU A 156 14.13 -19.22 20.30
C LEU A 156 15.58 -19.65 20.04
N ARG A 157 15.86 -20.90 20.34
CA ARG A 157 17.06 -21.61 19.89
C ARG A 157 16.78 -22.36 18.60
#